data_451f11186fc15edca01f95e3ab1beb8a
#
_entry.id   451f11186fc15edca01f95e3ab1beb8a
#
_cell.length_a   1.000
_cell.length_b   1.000
_cell.length_c   1.000
_cell.angle_alpha   90.00
_cell.angle_beta   90.00
_cell.angle_gamma   90.00
#
_symmetry.space_group_name_H-M   'P 1'
#
loop_
_entity.id
_entity.type
_entity.pdbx_description
1 polymer ?
#
loop_
_entity_poly.entity_id
_entity_poly.type
_entity_poly.pdbx_seq_one_letter_code
_entity_poly.pdbx_strand_id
1 'polypeptide(L)'
;MFEKILIANRGEIALRIQRACRELGIKTVVVHSEADTEAKYVKLADESVCIGPPASSGSYLNIPAIISAAEVTDSEAIHPGYGFLSENADFAERVERSGFVFIGPRPETIRLMGDKVSAKDAMKAAAVPVVPGSEGALPEDPKEIVKIARAIGYPVIIKAAGGGGGRGMRTVHTEAALLNAVQTTRAEAQAAFSNPTVYMEKFLENPRHVEIQVLADSFRNAVYLGERDCSMQRRHQKIIEEAPAPDLNRRQIARIGERCAEACRRINYRGAGTFEFLFENGEFYFIEMNTRVQVEHPVTELITGIDIVQEQVRIAAGEKLAFRQRDIEFRGHAIECRINAEDPFKFTPCPGRITTYHPPGGPGIRVDSHVYQGYTVPPYYDSMIGKVIAYGDTREQAIKRMRIALSEMAVEGIKTNIPLHQELMLDARFIKGGTSIHYLEQKLAARQEVANVK
;
A
#
# COMPACT_ATOMS: atom_id res chain seq x y z
N MET A 1 -6.58 1.42 27.77
CA MET A 1 -5.36 1.67 26.95
C MET A 1 -4.32 0.61 27.36
N PHE A 2 -3.49 0.14 26.42
CA PHE A 2 -2.45 -0.86 26.71
C PHE A 2 -1.31 -0.25 27.53
N GLU A 3 -0.63 -1.07 28.33
CA GLU A 3 0.62 -0.68 29.00
C GLU A 3 1.84 -0.99 28.14
N LYS A 4 1.79 -2.10 27.39
CA LYS A 4 2.91 -2.57 26.55
C LYS A 4 2.44 -3.22 25.24
N ILE A 5 3.04 -2.81 24.14
CA ILE A 5 2.75 -3.32 22.77
C ILE A 5 4.01 -3.92 22.16
N LEU A 6 3.90 -5.14 21.59
CA LEU A 6 4.94 -5.70 20.75
C LEU A 6 4.73 -5.25 19.29
N ILE A 7 5.80 -4.80 18.66
CA ILE A 7 5.84 -4.39 17.25
C ILE A 7 6.43 -5.53 16.43
N ALA A 8 5.57 -6.23 15.69
CA ALA A 8 5.94 -7.37 14.84
C ALA A 8 6.33 -6.93 13.42
N ASN A 9 7.25 -5.98 13.34
CA ASN A 9 7.73 -5.44 12.08
C ASN A 9 9.13 -4.83 12.24
N ARG A 10 9.71 -4.31 11.14
CA ARG A 10 11.03 -3.71 11.09
C ARG A 10 11.00 -2.36 10.34
N GLY A 11 12.16 -1.74 10.29
CA GLY A 11 12.38 -0.57 9.44
C GLY A 11 11.69 0.70 9.93
N GLU A 12 11.30 1.54 9.01
CA GLU A 12 10.70 2.83 9.35
C GLU A 12 9.34 2.69 10.02
N ILE A 13 8.56 1.65 9.64
CA ILE A 13 7.23 1.43 10.24
C ILE A 13 7.32 1.00 11.69
N ALA A 14 8.32 0.20 12.07
CA ALA A 14 8.54 -0.15 13.48
C ALA A 14 8.84 1.12 14.30
N LEU A 15 9.67 2.02 13.79
CA LEU A 15 9.95 3.30 14.45
C LEU A 15 8.73 4.22 14.46
N ARG A 16 7.90 4.22 13.42
CA ARG A 16 6.66 5.00 13.33
C ARG A 16 5.65 4.55 14.40
N ILE A 17 5.46 3.24 14.55
CA ILE A 17 4.58 2.67 15.58
C ILE A 17 5.12 3.01 16.97
N GLN A 18 6.41 2.88 17.18
CA GLN A 18 7.10 3.22 18.43
C GLN A 18 6.83 4.68 18.86
N ARG A 19 6.89 5.62 17.90
CA ARG A 19 6.59 7.05 18.14
C ARG A 19 5.14 7.22 18.59
N ALA A 20 4.19 6.58 17.89
CA ALA A 20 2.77 6.63 18.25
C ALA A 20 2.51 6.08 19.66
N CYS A 21 3.10 4.94 19.99
CA CYS A 21 2.99 4.34 21.32
C CYS A 21 3.55 5.25 22.41
N ARG A 22 4.72 5.86 22.18
CA ARG A 22 5.32 6.79 23.14
C ARG A 22 4.47 8.02 23.42
N GLU A 23 3.86 8.60 22.39
CA GLU A 23 2.92 9.72 22.55
C GLU A 23 1.67 9.32 23.33
N LEU A 24 1.26 8.07 23.25
CA LEU A 24 0.16 7.50 24.03
C LEU A 24 0.59 7.03 25.44
N GLY A 25 1.87 7.15 25.80
CA GLY A 25 2.40 6.68 27.09
C GLY A 25 2.55 5.16 27.18
N ILE A 26 2.60 4.45 26.05
CA ILE A 26 2.67 2.99 25.97
C ILE A 26 4.12 2.54 25.77
N LYS A 27 4.58 1.57 26.55
CA LYS A 27 5.88 0.92 26.36
C LYS A 27 5.89 0.04 25.12
N THR A 28 7.05 -0.09 24.50
CA THR A 28 7.22 -0.86 23.27
C THR A 28 8.25 -1.96 23.38
N VAL A 29 7.89 -3.12 22.88
CA VAL A 29 8.82 -4.22 22.59
C VAL A 29 8.97 -4.31 21.10
N VAL A 30 10.18 -4.31 20.57
CA VAL A 30 10.41 -4.57 19.15
C VAL A 30 11.02 -5.93 18.94
N VAL A 31 10.56 -6.65 17.95
CA VAL A 31 11.25 -7.85 17.48
C VAL A 31 12.25 -7.47 16.38
N HIS A 32 13.34 -8.21 16.30
CA HIS A 32 14.31 -8.03 15.24
C HIS A 32 15.01 -9.35 14.86
N SER A 33 15.48 -9.44 13.63
CA SER A 33 16.41 -10.49 13.23
C SER A 33 17.84 -10.13 13.64
N GLU A 34 18.75 -11.08 13.55
CA GLU A 34 20.18 -10.84 13.77
C GLU A 34 20.73 -9.72 12.89
N ALA A 35 20.24 -9.58 11.64
CA ALA A 35 20.68 -8.52 10.71
C ALA A 35 20.24 -7.10 11.12
N ASP A 36 19.20 -6.98 11.93
CA ASP A 36 18.65 -5.68 12.35
C ASP A 36 19.07 -5.25 13.77
N THR A 37 19.94 -5.98 14.44
CA THR A 37 20.37 -5.71 15.83
C THR A 37 20.81 -4.26 16.03
N GLU A 38 21.48 -3.67 15.03
CA GLU A 38 21.98 -2.30 15.09
C GLU A 38 20.98 -1.24 14.57
N ALA A 39 19.75 -1.66 14.21
CA ALA A 39 18.76 -0.74 13.67
C ALA A 39 18.29 0.28 14.72
N LYS A 40 17.97 1.49 14.28
CA LYS A 40 17.58 2.60 15.17
C LYS A 40 16.34 2.27 16.02
N TYR A 41 15.36 1.59 15.44
CA TYR A 41 14.14 1.21 16.17
C TYR A 41 14.42 0.19 17.28
N VAL A 42 15.45 -0.66 17.13
CA VAL A 42 15.89 -1.60 18.19
C VAL A 42 16.53 -0.84 19.34
N LYS A 43 17.42 0.12 19.03
CA LYS A 43 18.11 0.93 20.04
C LYS A 43 17.20 1.88 20.82
N LEU A 44 16.06 2.25 20.23
CA LEU A 44 15.11 3.19 20.84
C LEU A 44 13.93 2.51 21.53
N ALA A 45 13.78 1.20 21.44
CA ALA A 45 12.71 0.46 22.10
C ALA A 45 12.94 0.40 23.63
N ASP A 46 11.86 0.24 24.37
CA ASP A 46 11.94 -0.03 25.80
C ASP A 46 12.51 -1.44 26.03
N GLU A 47 12.11 -2.40 25.20
CA GLU A 47 12.63 -3.77 25.18
C GLU A 47 12.79 -4.23 23.71
N SER A 48 13.70 -5.18 23.49
CA SER A 48 13.88 -5.81 22.17
C SER A 48 14.16 -7.29 22.28
N VAL A 49 13.66 -8.07 21.32
CA VAL A 49 13.84 -9.52 21.28
C VAL A 49 14.34 -9.93 19.89
N CYS A 50 15.49 -10.61 19.84
CA CYS A 50 15.96 -11.24 18.63
C CYS A 50 15.14 -12.51 18.37
N ILE A 51 14.45 -12.56 17.23
CA ILE A 51 13.53 -13.66 16.87
C ILE A 51 14.08 -14.63 15.83
N GLY A 52 15.34 -14.49 15.44
CA GLY A 52 15.97 -15.44 14.55
C GLY A 52 16.95 -14.86 13.54
N PRO A 53 17.37 -15.68 12.56
CA PRO A 53 18.36 -15.32 11.56
C PRO A 53 17.89 -14.23 10.60
N PRO A 54 18.78 -13.69 9.72
CA PRO A 54 18.44 -12.65 8.76
C PRO A 54 17.28 -12.98 7.82
N ALA A 55 17.12 -14.24 7.42
CA ALA A 55 16.04 -14.64 6.51
C ALA A 55 14.66 -14.41 7.15
N SER A 56 13.76 -13.74 6.43
CA SER A 56 12.41 -13.41 6.92
C SER A 56 11.61 -14.65 7.33
N SER A 57 11.77 -15.78 6.64
CA SER A 57 11.10 -17.04 6.98
C SER A 57 11.51 -17.58 8.35
N GLY A 58 12.72 -17.30 8.80
CA GLY A 58 13.23 -17.70 10.11
C GLY A 58 13.01 -16.66 11.22
N SER A 59 12.53 -15.46 10.89
CA SER A 59 12.39 -14.34 11.80
C SER A 59 11.01 -13.65 11.69
N TYR A 60 10.87 -12.63 10.86
CA TYR A 60 9.64 -11.80 10.75
C TYR A 60 8.41 -12.55 10.25
N LEU A 61 8.54 -13.73 9.65
CA LEU A 61 7.46 -14.64 9.25
C LEU A 61 7.32 -15.84 10.20
N ASN A 62 8.12 -15.90 11.27
CA ASN A 62 8.07 -16.98 12.26
C ASN A 62 7.05 -16.65 13.34
N ILE A 63 5.80 -17.07 13.12
CA ILE A 63 4.66 -16.80 14.03
C ILE A 63 4.96 -17.28 15.46
N PRO A 64 5.44 -18.52 15.70
CA PRO A 64 5.76 -18.97 17.04
C PRO A 64 6.78 -18.08 17.76
N ALA A 65 7.84 -17.65 17.08
CA ALA A 65 8.87 -16.81 17.69
C ALA A 65 8.31 -15.43 18.09
N ILE A 66 7.43 -14.84 17.26
CA ILE A 66 6.78 -13.55 17.54
C ILE A 66 5.85 -13.68 18.76
N ILE A 67 5.03 -14.73 18.81
CA ILE A 67 4.10 -14.96 19.95
C ILE A 67 4.89 -15.21 21.24
N SER A 68 5.94 -16.03 21.18
CA SER A 68 6.80 -16.27 22.36
C SER A 68 7.50 -14.97 22.83
N ALA A 69 7.91 -14.10 21.91
CA ALA A 69 8.46 -12.80 22.27
C ALA A 69 7.43 -11.93 23.00
N ALA A 70 6.17 -11.94 22.58
CA ALA A 70 5.10 -11.23 23.27
C ALA A 70 4.83 -11.79 24.67
N GLU A 71 4.89 -13.10 24.82
CA GLU A 71 4.65 -13.81 26.08
C GLU A 71 5.75 -13.51 27.10
N VAL A 72 7.03 -13.65 26.72
CA VAL A 72 8.15 -13.44 27.65
C VAL A 72 8.37 -11.96 28.04
N THR A 73 7.78 -11.05 27.31
CA THR A 73 7.85 -9.60 27.56
C THR A 73 6.58 -9.03 28.20
N ASP A 74 5.62 -9.88 28.55
CA ASP A 74 4.32 -9.46 29.09
C ASP A 74 3.62 -8.38 28.23
N SER A 75 3.68 -8.50 26.90
CA SER A 75 3.00 -7.60 25.99
C SER A 75 1.49 -7.89 25.97
N GLU A 76 0.64 -6.87 25.84
CA GLU A 76 -0.82 -7.03 25.81
C GLU A 76 -1.38 -7.10 24.39
N ALA A 77 -0.67 -6.48 23.45
CA ALA A 77 -1.09 -6.39 22.06
C ALA A 77 0.09 -6.51 21.10
N ILE A 78 -0.19 -6.89 19.86
CA ILE A 78 0.79 -7.02 18.79
C ILE A 78 0.37 -6.13 17.63
N HIS A 79 1.25 -5.21 17.23
CA HIS A 79 1.07 -4.38 16.04
C HIS A 79 1.87 -4.94 14.86
N PRO A 80 1.22 -5.39 13.78
CA PRO A 80 1.89 -6.04 12.66
C PRO A 80 2.52 -5.05 11.66
N GLY A 81 2.22 -3.76 11.74
CA GLY A 81 2.62 -2.77 10.74
C GLY A 81 2.03 -3.02 9.36
N TYR A 82 2.89 -3.03 8.33
CA TYR A 82 2.57 -3.43 6.96
C TYR A 82 3.58 -4.45 6.41
N GLY A 83 3.20 -5.20 5.36
CA GLY A 83 4.02 -6.31 4.86
C GLY A 83 4.09 -7.47 5.86
N PHE A 84 5.00 -8.42 5.64
CA PHE A 84 5.18 -9.62 6.47
C PHE A 84 3.85 -10.29 6.84
N LEU A 85 3.50 -10.29 8.13
CA LEU A 85 2.30 -10.96 8.65
C LEU A 85 1.08 -10.05 8.83
N SER A 86 1.15 -8.79 8.39
CA SER A 86 0.08 -7.81 8.65
C SER A 86 -1.27 -8.17 8.02
N GLU A 87 -1.29 -8.94 6.95
CA GLU A 87 -2.50 -9.42 6.25
C GLU A 87 -2.63 -10.95 6.32
N ASN A 88 -1.95 -11.57 7.29
CA ASN A 88 -2.05 -13.00 7.53
C ASN A 88 -3.12 -13.32 8.57
N ALA A 89 -4.25 -13.88 8.10
CA ALA A 89 -5.38 -14.21 8.97
C ALA A 89 -5.05 -15.27 10.03
N ASP A 90 -4.19 -16.24 9.70
CA ASP A 90 -3.78 -17.27 10.66
C ASP A 90 -2.89 -16.70 11.76
N PHE A 91 -2.05 -15.72 11.44
CA PHE A 91 -1.30 -14.97 12.44
C PHE A 91 -2.23 -14.21 13.38
N ALA A 92 -3.16 -13.43 12.83
CA ALA A 92 -4.13 -12.68 13.63
C ALA A 92 -4.94 -13.60 14.56
N GLU A 93 -5.41 -14.75 14.04
CA GLU A 93 -6.14 -15.75 14.84
C GLU A 93 -5.29 -16.37 15.94
N ARG A 94 -4.02 -16.70 15.66
CA ARG A 94 -3.11 -17.26 16.66
C ARG A 94 -2.78 -16.23 17.74
N VAL A 95 -2.57 -14.98 17.39
CA VAL A 95 -2.37 -13.87 18.34
C VAL A 95 -3.54 -13.78 19.32
N GLU A 96 -4.78 -13.73 18.80
CA GLU A 96 -5.99 -13.63 19.62
C GLU A 96 -6.23 -14.89 20.48
N ARG A 97 -5.98 -16.09 19.95
CA ARG A 97 -6.06 -17.35 20.71
C ARG A 97 -5.00 -17.47 21.81
N SER A 98 -3.86 -16.81 21.64
CA SER A 98 -2.80 -16.75 22.67
C SER A 98 -3.06 -15.71 23.76
N GLY A 99 -4.21 -15.00 23.70
CA GLY A 99 -4.61 -14.02 24.71
C GLY A 99 -4.13 -12.60 24.47
N PHE A 100 -3.50 -12.33 23.33
CA PHE A 100 -3.06 -10.99 22.93
C PHE A 100 -4.08 -10.30 22.03
N VAL A 101 -4.08 -8.97 22.03
CA VAL A 101 -4.88 -8.20 21.08
C VAL A 101 -4.09 -8.02 19.78
N PHE A 102 -4.69 -8.44 18.65
CA PHE A 102 -4.15 -8.12 17.34
C PHE A 102 -4.58 -6.70 16.94
N ILE A 103 -3.61 -5.79 16.73
CA ILE A 103 -3.88 -4.41 16.31
C ILE A 103 -4.13 -4.39 14.80
N GLY A 104 -5.38 -4.59 14.43
CA GLY A 104 -5.84 -4.72 13.05
C GLY A 104 -7.25 -5.27 12.96
N PRO A 105 -7.69 -5.65 11.75
CA PRO A 105 -8.99 -6.27 11.53
C PRO A 105 -9.07 -7.67 12.15
N ARG A 106 -10.30 -8.17 12.21
CA ARG A 106 -10.53 -9.55 12.66
C ARG A 106 -10.02 -10.56 11.63
N PRO A 107 -9.60 -11.77 12.05
CA PRO A 107 -9.12 -12.81 11.13
C PRO A 107 -10.08 -13.11 9.99
N GLU A 108 -11.41 -13.16 10.28
CA GLU A 108 -12.44 -13.42 9.29
C GLU A 108 -12.49 -12.32 8.22
N THR A 109 -12.30 -11.07 8.63
CA THR A 109 -12.30 -9.92 7.72
C THR A 109 -11.06 -9.92 6.83
N ILE A 110 -9.90 -10.30 7.39
CA ILE A 110 -8.66 -10.45 6.62
C ILE A 110 -8.85 -11.56 5.57
N ARG A 111 -9.42 -12.72 5.93
CA ARG A 111 -9.72 -13.81 4.99
C ARG A 111 -10.69 -13.36 3.89
N LEU A 112 -11.77 -12.70 4.27
CA LEU A 112 -12.78 -12.20 3.34
C LEU A 112 -12.18 -11.27 2.29
N MET A 113 -11.37 -10.30 2.73
CA MET A 113 -10.79 -9.31 1.84
C MET A 113 -9.54 -9.81 1.10
N GLY A 114 -8.88 -10.85 1.60
CA GLY A 114 -7.77 -11.52 0.94
C GLY A 114 -8.18 -12.44 -0.21
N ASP A 115 -9.44 -12.91 -0.25
CA ASP A 115 -10.00 -13.66 -1.37
C ASP A 115 -10.63 -12.71 -2.39
N LYS A 116 -10.09 -12.68 -3.60
CA LYS A 116 -10.50 -11.70 -4.64
C LYS A 116 -11.98 -11.81 -5.04
N VAL A 117 -12.54 -13.02 -5.04
CA VAL A 117 -13.94 -13.23 -5.42
C VAL A 117 -14.85 -12.75 -4.30
N SER A 118 -14.61 -13.23 -3.08
CA SER A 118 -15.36 -12.84 -1.90
C SER A 118 -15.31 -11.33 -1.63
N ALA A 119 -14.13 -10.72 -1.82
CA ALA A 119 -13.95 -9.28 -1.70
C ALA A 119 -14.79 -8.51 -2.72
N LYS A 120 -14.75 -8.91 -4.01
CA LYS A 120 -15.59 -8.28 -5.06
C LYS A 120 -17.08 -8.41 -4.76
N ASP A 121 -17.54 -9.56 -4.29
CA ASP A 121 -18.95 -9.77 -3.96
C ASP A 121 -19.39 -8.94 -2.75
N ALA A 122 -18.57 -8.86 -1.72
CA ALA A 122 -18.81 -7.98 -0.58
C ALA A 122 -18.86 -6.50 -1.01
N MET A 123 -17.99 -6.08 -1.93
CA MET A 123 -17.98 -4.70 -2.46
C MET A 123 -19.21 -4.41 -3.32
N LYS A 124 -19.62 -5.32 -4.19
CA LYS A 124 -20.88 -5.18 -4.95
C LYS A 124 -22.09 -5.03 -4.03
N ALA A 125 -22.17 -5.85 -2.97
CA ALA A 125 -23.24 -5.76 -1.98
C ALA A 125 -23.28 -4.42 -1.24
N ALA A 126 -22.12 -3.76 -1.09
CA ALA A 126 -21.98 -2.43 -0.51
C ALA A 126 -22.09 -1.29 -1.53
N ALA A 127 -22.44 -1.58 -2.78
CA ALA A 127 -22.50 -0.65 -3.90
C ALA A 127 -21.16 0.07 -4.19
N VAL A 128 -20.03 -0.54 -3.82
CA VAL A 128 -18.68 -0.11 -4.25
C VAL A 128 -18.48 -0.59 -5.70
N PRO A 129 -18.12 0.30 -6.64
CA PRO A 129 -17.95 -0.08 -8.03
C PRO A 129 -16.78 -1.04 -8.21
N VAL A 130 -17.00 -2.12 -8.92
CA VAL A 130 -15.95 -3.10 -9.29
C VAL A 130 -15.72 -3.09 -10.79
N VAL A 131 -14.56 -3.60 -11.24
CA VAL A 131 -14.30 -3.74 -12.68
C VAL A 131 -15.41 -4.59 -13.31
N PRO A 132 -16.12 -4.09 -14.34
CA PRO A 132 -17.11 -4.87 -15.06
C PRO A 132 -16.49 -6.14 -15.66
N GLY A 133 -17.16 -7.27 -15.52
CA GLY A 133 -16.61 -8.54 -15.97
C GLY A 133 -17.68 -9.62 -16.11
N SER A 134 -17.25 -10.80 -16.54
CA SER A 134 -18.12 -11.98 -16.58
C SER A 134 -18.48 -12.43 -15.15
N GLU A 135 -19.69 -12.97 -15.00
CA GLU A 135 -20.12 -13.62 -13.77
C GLU A 135 -19.52 -15.03 -13.68
N GLY A 136 -18.22 -15.09 -13.27
CA GLY A 136 -17.47 -16.35 -13.23
C GLY A 136 -16.80 -16.71 -14.56
N ALA A 137 -16.63 -18.02 -14.76
CA ALA A 137 -15.99 -18.59 -15.95
C ALA A 137 -16.74 -18.25 -17.24
N LEU A 138 -16.00 -17.99 -18.32
CA LEU A 138 -16.61 -17.82 -19.63
C LEU A 138 -17.24 -19.14 -20.13
N PRO A 139 -18.49 -19.08 -20.68
CA PRO A 139 -19.16 -20.23 -21.23
C PRO A 139 -18.44 -20.77 -22.47
N GLU A 140 -18.82 -21.97 -22.92
CA GLU A 140 -18.28 -22.58 -24.15
C GLU A 140 -18.93 -22.00 -25.43
N ASP A 141 -20.19 -21.52 -25.35
CA ASP A 141 -20.89 -20.96 -26.51
C ASP A 141 -20.28 -19.64 -26.98
N PRO A 142 -19.74 -19.56 -28.22
CA PRO A 142 -19.19 -18.35 -28.80
C PRO A 142 -20.16 -17.15 -28.80
N LYS A 143 -21.46 -17.40 -28.98
CA LYS A 143 -22.46 -16.31 -29.02
C LYS A 143 -22.66 -15.69 -27.64
N GLU A 144 -22.62 -16.49 -26.58
CA GLU A 144 -22.70 -16.00 -25.20
C GLU A 144 -21.43 -15.20 -24.83
N ILE A 145 -20.26 -15.70 -25.23
CA ILE A 145 -18.98 -14.97 -25.01
C ILE A 145 -19.02 -13.59 -25.65
N VAL A 146 -19.47 -13.48 -26.91
CA VAL A 146 -19.61 -12.20 -27.62
C VAL A 146 -20.62 -11.29 -26.91
N LYS A 147 -21.76 -11.84 -26.46
CA LYS A 147 -22.77 -11.07 -25.71
C LYS A 147 -22.18 -10.49 -24.41
N ILE A 148 -21.41 -11.27 -23.66
CA ILE A 148 -20.73 -10.84 -22.43
C ILE A 148 -19.76 -9.70 -22.77
N ALA A 149 -18.91 -9.86 -23.79
CA ALA A 149 -17.93 -8.84 -24.18
C ALA A 149 -18.59 -7.52 -24.62
N ARG A 150 -19.71 -7.58 -25.35
CA ARG A 150 -20.49 -6.40 -25.72
C ARG A 150 -21.11 -5.70 -24.51
N ALA A 151 -21.58 -6.47 -23.50
CA ALA A 151 -22.13 -5.91 -22.29
C ALA A 151 -21.04 -5.21 -21.43
N ILE A 152 -19.83 -5.78 -21.35
CA ILE A 152 -18.67 -5.18 -20.68
C ILE A 152 -18.18 -3.93 -21.44
N GLY A 153 -18.17 -3.98 -22.77
CA GLY A 153 -17.62 -2.94 -23.66
C GLY A 153 -16.12 -3.06 -23.87
N TYR A 154 -15.71 -3.06 -25.16
CA TYR A 154 -14.29 -3.12 -25.54
C TYR A 154 -13.51 -1.85 -25.13
N PRO A 155 -12.17 -1.96 -24.86
CA PRO A 155 -11.40 -3.19 -24.85
C PRO A 155 -11.70 -4.06 -23.63
N VAL A 156 -11.53 -5.39 -23.78
CA VAL A 156 -11.67 -6.36 -22.69
C VAL A 156 -10.37 -7.14 -22.50
N ILE A 157 -10.17 -7.71 -21.31
CA ILE A 157 -9.05 -8.59 -21.01
C ILE A 157 -9.56 -9.97 -20.60
N ILE A 158 -9.01 -11.01 -21.22
CA ILE A 158 -9.24 -12.40 -20.87
C ILE A 158 -8.18 -12.81 -19.87
N LYS A 159 -8.57 -13.45 -18.78
CA LYS A 159 -7.68 -13.85 -17.68
C LYS A 159 -7.90 -15.32 -17.34
N ALA A 160 -6.82 -16.07 -17.17
CA ALA A 160 -6.86 -17.43 -16.64
C ALA A 160 -7.17 -17.43 -15.13
N ALA A 161 -8.07 -18.29 -14.68
CA ALA A 161 -8.43 -18.40 -13.26
C ALA A 161 -7.24 -18.78 -12.36
N GLY A 162 -6.31 -19.62 -12.87
CA GLY A 162 -5.06 -19.97 -12.17
C GLY A 162 -3.89 -19.03 -12.43
N GLY A 163 -4.07 -17.97 -13.25
CA GLY A 163 -3.02 -17.05 -13.65
C GLY A 163 -2.67 -15.99 -12.60
N GLY A 164 -1.41 -15.58 -12.60
CA GLY A 164 -0.91 -14.52 -11.76
C GLY A 164 0.37 -13.90 -12.34
N GLY A 165 0.75 -12.70 -11.86
CA GLY A 165 2.00 -12.05 -12.29
C GLY A 165 2.06 -11.70 -13.78
N GLY A 166 0.92 -11.44 -14.44
CA GLY A 166 0.87 -11.07 -15.86
C GLY A 166 0.83 -12.25 -16.84
N ARG A 167 0.86 -13.48 -16.37
CA ARG A 167 0.75 -14.70 -17.21
C ARG A 167 -0.71 -15.15 -17.35
N GLY A 168 -1.06 -15.66 -18.53
CA GLY A 168 -2.42 -16.12 -18.82
C GLY A 168 -3.41 -14.96 -18.95
N MET A 169 -2.98 -13.83 -19.49
CA MET A 169 -3.82 -12.66 -19.75
C MET A 169 -3.65 -12.17 -21.19
N ARG A 170 -4.76 -11.79 -21.82
CA ARG A 170 -4.78 -11.30 -23.21
C ARG A 170 -5.79 -10.19 -23.40
N THR A 171 -5.31 -9.03 -23.81
CA THR A 171 -6.17 -7.87 -24.14
C THR A 171 -6.77 -8.02 -25.52
N VAL A 172 -8.04 -7.64 -25.64
CA VAL A 172 -8.83 -7.73 -26.88
C VAL A 172 -9.51 -6.38 -27.14
N HIS A 173 -9.11 -5.73 -28.22
CA HIS A 173 -9.63 -4.40 -28.58
C HIS A 173 -10.86 -4.47 -29.50
N THR A 174 -11.03 -5.57 -30.24
CA THR A 174 -12.11 -5.72 -31.23
C THR A 174 -12.80 -7.07 -31.10
N GLU A 175 -14.08 -7.11 -31.47
CA GLU A 175 -14.88 -8.33 -31.47
C GLU A 175 -14.31 -9.43 -32.37
N ALA A 176 -13.73 -9.07 -33.50
CA ALA A 176 -13.15 -10.01 -34.47
C ALA A 176 -11.99 -10.85 -33.85
N ALA A 177 -11.25 -10.27 -32.91
CA ALA A 177 -10.14 -10.94 -32.24
C ALA A 177 -10.59 -11.78 -31.02
N LEU A 178 -11.81 -11.61 -30.55
CA LEU A 178 -12.27 -12.12 -29.26
C LEU A 178 -12.17 -13.63 -29.10
N LEU A 179 -12.82 -14.37 -30.01
CA LEU A 179 -12.93 -15.83 -29.89
C LEU A 179 -11.57 -16.52 -30.00
N ASN A 180 -10.71 -16.03 -30.89
CA ASN A 180 -9.33 -16.53 -30.98
C ASN A 180 -8.54 -16.26 -29.69
N ALA A 181 -8.67 -15.06 -29.12
CA ALA A 181 -8.03 -14.71 -27.86
C ALA A 181 -8.50 -15.61 -26.70
N VAL A 182 -9.80 -15.91 -26.61
CA VAL A 182 -10.36 -16.81 -25.59
C VAL A 182 -9.78 -18.21 -25.74
N GLN A 183 -9.79 -18.78 -26.95
CA GLN A 183 -9.25 -20.11 -27.22
C GLN A 183 -7.75 -20.21 -26.89
N THR A 184 -6.98 -19.23 -27.32
CA THR A 184 -5.53 -19.17 -27.05
C THR A 184 -5.27 -19.07 -25.55
N THR A 185 -5.99 -18.21 -24.82
CA THR A 185 -5.81 -18.06 -23.37
C THR A 185 -6.21 -19.31 -22.61
N ARG A 186 -7.28 -20.05 -23.04
CA ARG A 186 -7.66 -21.34 -22.46
C ARG A 186 -6.56 -22.39 -22.66
N ALA A 187 -6.00 -22.49 -23.87
CA ALA A 187 -4.91 -23.43 -24.16
C ALA A 187 -3.66 -23.12 -23.32
N GLU A 188 -3.27 -21.86 -23.23
CA GLU A 188 -2.16 -21.41 -22.38
C GLU A 188 -2.43 -21.69 -20.89
N ALA A 189 -3.65 -21.46 -20.42
CA ALA A 189 -4.05 -21.73 -19.05
C ALA A 189 -4.02 -23.24 -18.71
N GLN A 190 -4.50 -24.08 -19.63
CA GLN A 190 -4.42 -25.54 -19.48
C GLN A 190 -2.97 -26.02 -19.40
N ALA A 191 -2.11 -25.49 -20.27
CA ALA A 191 -0.70 -25.89 -20.31
C ALA A 191 0.09 -25.44 -19.08
N ALA A 192 -0.15 -24.20 -18.62
CA ALA A 192 0.64 -23.59 -17.54
C ALA A 192 0.09 -23.89 -16.13
N PHE A 193 -1.22 -24.06 -15.99
CA PHE A 193 -1.90 -24.14 -14.69
C PHE A 193 -2.76 -25.41 -14.53
N SER A 194 -2.80 -26.28 -15.54
CA SER A 194 -3.67 -27.46 -15.60
C SER A 194 -5.17 -27.14 -15.39
N ASN A 195 -5.57 -25.92 -15.71
CA ASN A 195 -6.92 -25.39 -15.56
C ASN A 195 -7.25 -24.44 -16.74
N PRO A 196 -8.13 -24.81 -17.67
CA PRO A 196 -8.48 -24.01 -18.84
C PRO A 196 -9.49 -22.90 -18.54
N THR A 197 -9.94 -22.76 -17.30
CA THR A 197 -10.94 -21.79 -16.90
C THR A 197 -10.41 -20.37 -17.11
N VAL A 198 -11.18 -19.58 -17.88
CA VAL A 198 -10.91 -18.17 -18.12
C VAL A 198 -12.13 -17.31 -17.81
N TYR A 199 -11.90 -16.09 -17.44
CA TYR A 199 -12.92 -15.06 -17.26
C TYR A 199 -12.55 -13.80 -18.01
N MET A 200 -13.49 -12.87 -18.14
CA MET A 200 -13.32 -11.64 -18.90
C MET A 200 -13.59 -10.44 -17.99
N GLU A 201 -12.80 -9.39 -18.15
CA GLU A 201 -13.01 -8.10 -17.49
C GLU A 201 -12.80 -6.95 -18.48
N LYS A 202 -13.35 -5.77 -18.14
CA LYS A 202 -13.02 -4.55 -18.85
C LYS A 202 -11.51 -4.28 -18.74
N PHE A 203 -10.88 -3.98 -19.88
CA PHE A 203 -9.49 -3.55 -19.89
C PHE A 203 -9.43 -2.02 -19.74
N LEU A 204 -8.61 -1.56 -18.78
CA LEU A 204 -8.36 -0.15 -18.54
C LEU A 204 -7.02 0.19 -19.18
N GLU A 205 -7.01 1.16 -20.10
CA GLU A 205 -5.84 1.44 -20.95
C GLU A 205 -4.85 2.39 -20.26
N ASN A 206 -5.37 3.43 -19.61
CA ASN A 206 -4.56 4.47 -18.97
C ASN A 206 -5.09 4.87 -17.59
N PRO A 207 -5.36 3.89 -16.70
CA PRO A 207 -5.95 4.20 -15.40
C PRO A 207 -4.95 4.92 -14.48
N ARG A 208 -5.51 5.67 -13.55
CA ARG A 208 -4.82 6.15 -12.35
C ARG A 208 -5.04 5.18 -11.21
N HIS A 209 -4.07 5.06 -10.33
CA HIS A 209 -4.24 4.34 -9.07
C HIS A 209 -4.67 5.35 -8.00
N VAL A 210 -5.92 5.28 -7.63
CA VAL A 210 -6.49 6.13 -6.58
C VAL A 210 -7.04 5.25 -5.47
N GLU A 211 -6.76 5.61 -4.23
CA GLU A 211 -7.14 4.79 -3.09
C GLU A 211 -7.84 5.61 -2.01
N ILE A 212 -8.76 4.99 -1.27
CA ILE A 212 -9.53 5.63 -0.19
C ILE A 212 -9.09 5.08 1.16
N GLN A 213 -8.58 5.95 2.02
CA GLN A 213 -8.25 5.60 3.40
C GLN A 213 -9.51 5.54 4.25
N VAL A 214 -9.65 4.48 5.05
CA VAL A 214 -10.73 4.35 6.03
C VAL A 214 -10.20 4.07 7.43
N LEU A 215 -11.00 4.45 8.43
CA LEU A 215 -10.88 4.00 9.83
C LEU A 215 -12.23 3.49 10.28
N ALA A 216 -12.24 2.38 11.01
CA ALA A 216 -13.47 1.83 11.58
C ALA A 216 -13.20 1.26 12.97
N ASP A 217 -14.15 1.44 13.89
CA ASP A 217 -14.09 0.91 15.25
C ASP A 217 -14.94 -0.35 15.46
N SER A 218 -14.87 -0.93 16.65
CA SER A 218 -15.64 -2.13 17.00
C SER A 218 -17.14 -1.85 17.25
N PHE A 219 -17.57 -0.58 17.17
CA PHE A 219 -18.95 -0.14 17.43
C PHE A 219 -19.70 0.22 16.15
N ARG A 220 -19.17 -0.21 14.98
CA ARG A 220 -19.70 0.08 13.65
C ARG A 220 -19.62 1.55 13.23
N ASN A 221 -18.82 2.37 13.88
CA ASN A 221 -18.46 3.66 13.34
C ASN A 221 -17.38 3.46 12.28
N ALA A 222 -17.56 4.08 11.13
CA ALA A 222 -16.58 4.06 10.06
C ALA A 222 -16.57 5.42 9.36
N VAL A 223 -15.36 5.89 9.05
CA VAL A 223 -15.12 7.14 8.33
C VAL A 223 -14.10 6.92 7.22
N TYR A 224 -14.15 7.79 6.19
CA TYR A 224 -13.07 7.87 5.20
C TYR A 224 -12.25 9.14 5.44
N LEU A 225 -10.95 9.05 5.19
CA LEU A 225 -9.97 10.12 5.39
C LEU A 225 -9.46 10.70 4.06
N GLY A 226 -10.31 10.72 3.05
CA GLY A 226 -9.95 11.19 1.72
C GLY A 226 -9.24 10.12 0.89
N GLU A 227 -8.67 10.58 -0.21
CA GLU A 227 -8.02 9.75 -1.19
C GLU A 227 -6.53 10.10 -1.34
N ARG A 228 -5.79 9.14 -1.88
CA ARG A 228 -4.42 9.30 -2.35
C ARG A 228 -4.33 8.93 -3.82
N ASP A 229 -3.46 9.61 -4.56
CA ASP A 229 -3.00 9.18 -5.89
C ASP A 229 -1.66 8.46 -5.77
N CYS A 230 -1.61 7.23 -6.23
CA CYS A 230 -0.43 6.36 -6.20
C CYS A 230 -0.03 5.91 -7.61
N SER A 231 -0.37 6.71 -8.63
CA SER A 231 -0.13 6.37 -10.04
C SER A 231 1.34 6.40 -10.42
N MET A 232 2.18 7.14 -9.67
CA MET A 232 3.61 7.18 -9.94
C MET A 232 4.29 5.91 -9.40
N GLN A 233 4.27 4.86 -10.21
CA GLN A 233 4.72 3.53 -9.85
C GLN A 233 5.51 2.87 -10.98
N ARG A 234 6.30 1.87 -10.65
CA ARG A 234 6.99 0.99 -11.58
C ARG A 234 6.75 -0.46 -11.21
N ARG A 235 6.27 -1.26 -12.16
CA ARG A 235 5.93 -2.69 -11.94
C ARG A 235 5.09 -2.89 -10.68
N HIS A 236 4.07 -2.05 -10.51
CA HIS A 236 3.17 -2.02 -9.35
C HIS A 236 3.82 -1.63 -8.01
N GLN A 237 5.07 -1.15 -8.03
CA GLN A 237 5.71 -0.57 -6.86
C GLN A 237 5.54 0.95 -6.90
N LYS A 238 4.78 1.48 -5.96
CA LYS A 238 4.57 2.92 -5.76
C LYS A 238 5.89 3.57 -5.36
N ILE A 239 6.20 4.74 -5.92
CA ILE A 239 7.44 5.50 -5.60
C ILE A 239 7.15 6.93 -5.19
N ILE A 240 6.05 7.53 -5.67
CA ILE A 240 5.54 8.83 -5.23
C ILE A 240 4.05 8.69 -5.01
N GLU A 241 3.58 9.19 -3.88
CA GLU A 241 2.17 9.25 -3.52
C GLU A 241 1.79 10.68 -3.13
N GLU A 242 0.56 11.07 -3.38
CA GLU A 242 0.08 12.40 -3.01
C GLU A 242 -1.38 12.39 -2.54
N ALA A 243 -1.71 13.31 -1.67
CA ALA A 243 -3.05 13.56 -1.18
C ALA A 243 -3.32 15.07 -1.05
N PRO A 244 -4.51 15.52 -1.49
CA PRO A 244 -5.54 14.85 -2.27
C PRO A 244 -5.05 14.47 -3.67
N ALA A 245 -5.73 13.54 -4.34
CA ALA A 245 -5.45 13.23 -5.74
C ALA A 245 -5.76 14.44 -6.64
N PRO A 246 -4.84 14.89 -7.52
CA PRO A 246 -5.05 16.05 -8.36
C PRO A 246 -6.18 15.82 -9.36
N ASP A 247 -6.91 16.88 -9.70
CA ASP A 247 -7.95 16.93 -10.74
C ASP A 247 -9.13 15.96 -10.55
N LEU A 248 -9.38 15.48 -9.32
CA LEU A 248 -10.57 14.67 -9.03
C LEU A 248 -11.71 15.51 -8.44
N ASN A 249 -12.94 15.17 -8.85
CA ASN A 249 -14.14 15.83 -8.37
C ASN A 249 -14.40 15.51 -6.88
N ARG A 250 -14.39 16.50 -6.01
CA ARG A 250 -14.59 16.33 -4.56
C ARG A 250 -15.90 15.66 -4.19
N ARG A 251 -17.00 15.92 -4.95
CA ARG A 251 -18.29 15.26 -4.71
C ARG A 251 -18.24 13.78 -5.06
N GLN A 252 -17.46 13.41 -6.08
CA GLN A 252 -17.27 12.03 -6.47
C GLN A 252 -16.44 11.29 -5.40
N ILE A 253 -15.37 11.92 -4.89
CA ILE A 253 -14.58 11.38 -3.77
C ILE A 253 -15.43 11.19 -2.52
N ALA A 254 -16.26 12.16 -2.15
CA ALA A 254 -17.16 12.02 -1.00
C ALA A 254 -18.13 10.85 -1.17
N ARG A 255 -18.67 10.65 -2.38
CA ARG A 255 -19.58 9.54 -2.68
C ARG A 255 -18.88 8.18 -2.57
N ILE A 256 -17.69 8.04 -3.16
CA ILE A 256 -16.97 6.74 -3.09
C ILE A 256 -16.46 6.49 -1.69
N GLY A 257 -15.98 7.52 -0.99
CA GLY A 257 -15.55 7.44 0.40
C GLY A 257 -16.65 6.94 1.34
N GLU A 258 -17.89 7.50 1.22
CA GLU A 258 -19.02 7.03 2.01
C GLU A 258 -19.40 5.58 1.70
N ARG A 259 -19.32 5.12 0.45
CA ARG A 259 -19.53 3.72 0.08
C ARG A 259 -18.47 2.81 0.72
N CYS A 260 -17.20 3.25 0.77
CA CYS A 260 -16.13 2.52 1.45
C CYS A 260 -16.39 2.43 2.97
N ALA A 261 -16.81 3.53 3.60
CA ALA A 261 -17.19 3.53 5.01
C ALA A 261 -18.39 2.62 5.29
N GLU A 262 -19.40 2.62 4.42
CA GLU A 262 -20.55 1.71 4.54
C GLU A 262 -20.13 0.24 4.33
N ALA A 263 -19.21 -0.04 3.41
CA ALA A 263 -18.65 -1.38 3.25
C ALA A 263 -17.98 -1.86 4.55
N CYS A 264 -17.20 -1.00 5.21
CA CYS A 264 -16.58 -1.30 6.50
C CYS A 264 -17.62 -1.66 7.56
N ARG A 265 -18.75 -0.92 7.65
CA ARG A 265 -19.85 -1.20 8.59
C ARG A 265 -20.46 -2.58 8.33
N ARG A 266 -20.68 -2.95 7.07
CA ARG A 266 -21.28 -4.23 6.66
C ARG A 266 -20.41 -5.43 6.97
N ILE A 267 -19.08 -5.32 6.74
CA ILE A 267 -18.15 -6.42 6.99
C ILE A 267 -17.59 -6.41 8.42
N ASN A 268 -18.11 -5.56 9.32
CA ASN A 268 -17.61 -5.37 10.68
C ASN A 268 -16.10 -5.11 10.73
N TYR A 269 -15.62 -4.24 9.83
CA TYR A 269 -14.22 -3.86 9.78
C TYR A 269 -13.79 -3.14 11.05
N ARG A 270 -12.54 -3.37 11.49
CA ARG A 270 -11.90 -2.74 12.65
C ARG A 270 -10.48 -2.33 12.29
N GLY A 271 -10.08 -1.12 12.66
CA GLY A 271 -8.74 -0.57 12.41
C GLY A 271 -8.64 0.30 11.16
N ALA A 272 -7.42 0.50 10.70
CA ALA A 272 -7.14 1.21 9.46
C ALA A 272 -7.22 0.26 8.26
N GLY A 273 -7.75 0.75 7.15
CA GLY A 273 -7.79 0.01 5.89
C GLY A 273 -7.78 0.96 4.71
N THR A 274 -7.47 0.43 3.55
CA THR A 274 -7.42 1.21 2.31
C THR A 274 -8.08 0.44 1.18
N PHE A 275 -9.04 1.09 0.52
CA PHE A 275 -9.67 0.57 -0.69
C PHE A 275 -8.90 1.09 -1.90
N GLU A 276 -8.31 0.22 -2.69
CA GLU A 276 -7.59 0.56 -3.91
C GLU A 276 -8.50 0.49 -5.13
N PHE A 277 -8.38 1.51 -5.97
CA PHE A 277 -9.17 1.65 -7.20
C PHE A 277 -8.27 1.97 -8.39
N LEU A 278 -8.65 1.46 -9.56
CA LEU A 278 -8.29 2.04 -10.82
C LEU A 278 -9.34 3.10 -11.19
N PHE A 279 -8.87 4.29 -11.57
CA PHE A 279 -9.72 5.40 -12.00
C PHE A 279 -9.43 5.73 -13.45
N GLU A 280 -10.45 5.62 -14.31
CA GLU A 280 -10.35 5.95 -15.72
C GLU A 280 -11.69 6.49 -16.23
N ASN A 281 -11.63 7.51 -17.11
CA ASN A 281 -12.81 8.11 -17.75
C ASN A 281 -13.91 8.56 -16.77
N GLY A 282 -13.51 9.03 -15.60
CA GLY A 282 -14.44 9.51 -14.57
C GLY A 282 -15.04 8.43 -13.67
N GLU A 283 -14.64 7.16 -13.83
CA GLU A 283 -15.19 6.03 -13.07
C GLU A 283 -14.13 5.37 -12.19
N PHE A 284 -14.55 4.94 -10.99
CA PHE A 284 -13.75 4.16 -10.06
C PHE A 284 -14.02 2.67 -10.23
N TYR A 285 -12.98 1.85 -10.19
CA TYR A 285 -13.07 0.40 -10.27
C TYR A 285 -12.23 -0.22 -9.15
N PHE A 286 -12.92 -0.81 -8.16
CA PHE A 286 -12.27 -1.48 -7.03
C PHE A 286 -11.37 -2.62 -7.49
N ILE A 287 -10.15 -2.66 -6.94
CA ILE A 287 -9.16 -3.71 -7.18
C ILE A 287 -9.09 -4.62 -5.96
N GLU A 288 -8.73 -4.04 -4.81
CA GLU A 288 -8.50 -4.75 -3.57
C GLU A 288 -8.63 -3.83 -2.35
N MET A 289 -8.71 -4.43 -1.18
CA MET A 289 -8.63 -3.71 0.08
C MET A 289 -7.41 -4.18 0.87
N ASN A 290 -6.52 -3.25 1.20
CA ASN A 290 -5.45 -3.52 2.15
C ASN A 290 -5.98 -3.41 3.57
N THR A 291 -5.92 -4.52 4.31
CA THR A 291 -6.49 -4.64 5.67
C THR A 291 -5.48 -4.26 6.75
N ARG A 292 -4.72 -3.19 6.53
CA ARG A 292 -3.62 -2.69 7.35
C ARG A 292 -3.36 -1.22 7.10
N VAL A 293 -2.47 -0.63 7.86
CA VAL A 293 -1.86 0.66 7.50
C VAL A 293 -0.99 0.49 6.24
N GLN A 294 -0.95 1.50 5.38
CA GLN A 294 -0.09 1.51 4.20
C GLN A 294 1.16 2.38 4.41
N VAL A 295 2.16 2.22 3.55
CA VAL A 295 3.40 3.01 3.55
C VAL A 295 3.07 4.49 3.49
N GLU A 296 2.17 4.88 2.60
CA GLU A 296 1.77 6.23 2.22
C GLU A 296 0.74 6.89 3.15
N HIS A 297 0.45 6.30 4.32
CA HIS A 297 -0.44 6.92 5.32
C HIS A 297 -0.05 8.36 5.72
N PRO A 298 1.24 8.75 5.72
CA PRO A 298 1.64 10.09 6.13
C PRO A 298 1.02 11.23 5.31
N VAL A 299 0.78 11.05 4.01
CA VAL A 299 0.15 12.11 3.21
C VAL A 299 -1.29 12.38 3.64
N THR A 300 -2.02 11.33 4.04
CA THR A 300 -3.37 11.46 4.60
C THR A 300 -3.32 12.11 5.98
N GLU A 301 -2.39 11.74 6.84
CA GLU A 301 -2.23 12.33 8.16
C GLU A 301 -1.97 13.84 8.07
N LEU A 302 -1.13 14.28 7.14
CA LEU A 302 -0.78 15.69 7.00
C LEU A 302 -1.96 16.56 6.50
N ILE A 303 -2.83 16.03 5.64
CA ILE A 303 -3.98 16.79 5.13
C ILE A 303 -5.20 16.74 6.05
N THR A 304 -5.26 15.77 6.98
CA THR A 304 -6.41 15.59 7.89
C THR A 304 -6.09 15.97 9.33
N GLY A 305 -4.82 15.95 9.72
CA GLY A 305 -4.39 16.11 11.12
C GLY A 305 -4.71 14.91 12.01
N ILE A 306 -5.10 13.77 11.43
CA ILE A 306 -5.44 12.54 12.16
C ILE A 306 -4.25 11.57 12.12
N ASP A 307 -3.73 11.16 13.27
CA ASP A 307 -2.68 10.14 13.38
C ASP A 307 -3.29 8.74 13.24
N ILE A 308 -3.15 8.15 12.06
CA ILE A 308 -3.76 6.86 11.71
C ILE A 308 -3.20 5.73 12.60
N VAL A 309 -1.92 5.76 12.94
CA VAL A 309 -1.29 4.72 13.74
C VAL A 309 -1.76 4.81 15.20
N GLN A 310 -1.89 6.01 15.77
CA GLN A 310 -2.49 6.17 17.09
C GLN A 310 -3.95 5.70 17.11
N GLU A 311 -4.72 6.01 16.08
CA GLU A 311 -6.11 5.54 15.99
C GLU A 311 -6.20 4.02 15.88
N GLN A 312 -5.28 3.34 15.19
CA GLN A 312 -5.21 1.86 15.19
C GLN A 312 -5.05 1.32 16.62
N VAL A 313 -4.17 1.92 17.41
CA VAL A 313 -3.92 1.51 18.79
C VAL A 313 -5.15 1.77 19.68
N ARG A 314 -5.77 2.96 19.58
CA ARG A 314 -6.99 3.32 20.32
C ARG A 314 -8.16 2.39 20.00
N ILE A 315 -8.39 2.14 18.72
CA ILE A 315 -9.46 1.23 18.27
C ILE A 315 -9.23 -0.18 18.80
N ALA A 316 -8.00 -0.68 18.74
CA ALA A 316 -7.65 -2.00 19.26
C ALA A 316 -7.79 -2.08 20.79
N ALA A 317 -7.55 -0.98 21.50
CA ALA A 317 -7.80 -0.87 22.96
C ALA A 317 -9.30 -0.78 23.31
N GLY A 318 -10.20 -0.83 22.32
CA GLY A 318 -11.65 -0.81 22.53
C GLY A 318 -12.27 0.60 22.58
N GLU A 319 -11.54 1.63 22.20
CA GLU A 319 -12.07 3.00 22.12
C GLU A 319 -12.94 3.17 20.86
N LYS A 320 -13.93 4.06 20.97
CA LYS A 320 -14.73 4.54 19.82
C LYS A 320 -13.92 5.61 19.09
N LEU A 321 -14.15 5.73 17.79
CA LEU A 321 -13.66 6.89 17.04
C LEU A 321 -14.14 8.19 17.71
N ALA A 322 -13.19 9.08 18.01
CA ALA A 322 -13.45 10.35 18.70
C ALA A 322 -14.09 11.41 17.79
N PHE A 323 -14.15 11.16 16.49
CA PHE A 323 -14.64 12.08 15.45
C PHE A 323 -15.61 11.36 14.51
N ARG A 324 -16.47 12.15 13.88
CA ARG A 324 -17.43 11.71 12.84
C ARG A 324 -16.96 12.22 11.49
N GLN A 325 -17.53 11.71 10.40
CA GLN A 325 -17.18 12.15 9.05
C GLN A 325 -17.25 13.67 8.86
N ARG A 326 -18.23 14.35 9.44
CA ARG A 326 -18.40 15.81 9.34
C ARG A 326 -17.33 16.63 10.08
N ASP A 327 -16.61 15.99 10.99
CA ASP A 327 -15.57 16.64 11.80
C ASP A 327 -14.19 16.57 11.11
N ILE A 328 -14.10 15.82 10.00
CA ILE A 328 -12.87 15.62 9.24
C ILE A 328 -12.75 16.73 8.20
N GLU A 329 -11.71 17.53 8.33
CA GLU A 329 -11.36 18.58 7.38
C GLU A 329 -10.15 18.16 6.55
N PHE A 330 -10.17 18.49 5.26
CA PHE A 330 -9.04 18.28 4.35
C PHE A 330 -8.37 19.62 4.06
N ARG A 331 -7.09 19.73 4.43
CA ARG A 331 -6.34 21.00 4.30
C ARG A 331 -5.04 20.77 3.56
N GLY A 332 -4.75 21.66 2.61
CA GLY A 332 -3.49 21.66 1.88
C GLY A 332 -3.30 20.44 0.97
N HIS A 333 -2.05 20.13 0.74
CA HIS A 333 -1.61 19.04 -0.13
C HIS A 333 -0.31 18.44 0.39
N ALA A 334 -0.19 17.13 0.38
CA ALA A 334 1.01 16.41 0.80
C ALA A 334 1.51 15.49 -0.32
N ILE A 335 2.82 15.40 -0.47
CA ILE A 335 3.50 14.50 -1.42
C ILE A 335 4.52 13.70 -0.65
N GLU A 336 4.54 12.39 -0.85
CA GLU A 336 5.52 11.45 -0.30
C GLU A 336 6.42 10.93 -1.42
N CYS A 337 7.73 10.87 -1.18
CA CYS A 337 8.71 10.17 -2.00
C CYS A 337 9.31 9.04 -1.19
N ARG A 338 9.21 7.80 -1.67
CA ARG A 338 9.89 6.65 -1.05
C ARG A 338 11.36 6.68 -1.39
N ILE A 339 12.21 6.67 -0.38
CA ILE A 339 13.66 6.64 -0.56
C ILE A 339 14.15 5.21 -0.42
N ASN A 340 14.63 4.68 -1.55
CA ASN A 340 15.09 3.30 -1.68
C ASN A 340 16.61 3.24 -1.88
N ALA A 341 17.26 2.28 -1.24
CA ALA A 341 18.67 1.92 -1.48
C ALA A 341 18.78 1.13 -2.79
N GLU A 342 18.72 1.85 -3.92
CA GLU A 342 18.67 1.30 -5.28
C GLU A 342 19.40 2.20 -6.27
N ASP A 343 19.86 1.62 -7.37
CA ASP A 343 20.25 2.43 -8.53
C ASP A 343 19.01 3.19 -9.06
N PRO A 344 19.10 4.53 -9.22
CA PRO A 344 17.93 5.37 -9.50
C PRO A 344 17.20 5.06 -10.80
N PHE A 345 17.89 4.44 -11.77
CA PHE A 345 17.30 4.20 -13.10
C PHE A 345 17.23 2.72 -13.47
N LYS A 346 18.09 1.88 -12.89
CA LYS A 346 18.06 0.42 -13.09
C LYS A 346 17.21 -0.28 -12.04
N PHE A 347 16.98 0.37 -10.89
CA PHE A 347 16.25 -0.17 -9.73
C PHE A 347 16.89 -1.44 -9.16
N THR A 348 18.19 -1.60 -9.37
CA THR A 348 18.95 -2.69 -8.75
C THR A 348 19.20 -2.32 -7.30
N PRO A 349 18.83 -3.19 -6.33
CA PRO A 349 19.13 -2.95 -4.92
C PRO A 349 20.60 -2.67 -4.67
N CYS A 350 20.90 -1.73 -3.80
CA CYS A 350 22.23 -1.34 -3.42
C CYS A 350 22.39 -1.32 -1.88
N PRO A 351 22.36 -2.49 -1.23
CA PRO A 351 22.63 -2.59 0.19
C PRO A 351 24.06 -2.18 0.50
N GLY A 352 24.34 -1.78 1.73
CA GLY A 352 25.68 -1.37 2.12
C GLY A 352 25.70 -0.38 3.27
N ARG A 353 26.90 0.10 3.62
CA ARG A 353 27.08 1.02 4.72
C ARG A 353 26.85 2.47 4.28
N ILE A 354 25.98 3.16 5.00
CA ILE A 354 25.74 4.59 4.84
C ILE A 354 26.89 5.36 5.52
N THR A 355 27.68 6.10 4.74
CA THR A 355 28.81 6.89 5.25
C THR A 355 28.40 8.29 5.66
N THR A 356 27.42 8.88 4.94
CA THR A 356 26.82 10.18 5.26
C THR A 356 25.31 10.04 5.23
N TYR A 357 24.64 10.60 6.23
CA TYR A 357 23.17 10.69 6.26
C TYR A 357 22.76 12.07 6.78
N HIS A 358 22.15 12.87 5.92
CA HIS A 358 21.55 14.14 6.28
C HIS A 358 20.09 14.15 5.82
N PRO A 359 19.12 14.04 6.75
CA PRO A 359 17.70 14.17 6.43
C PRO A 359 17.36 15.65 6.20
N PRO A 360 16.49 15.97 5.23
CA PRO A 360 16.05 17.33 5.01
C PRO A 360 15.14 17.83 6.14
N GLY A 361 14.99 19.15 6.27
CA GLY A 361 14.17 19.78 7.27
C GLY A 361 13.36 20.97 6.73
N GLY A 362 12.89 21.81 7.66
CA GLY A 362 12.15 23.02 7.37
C GLY A 362 10.63 22.87 7.40
N PRO A 363 9.90 24.00 7.17
CA PRO A 363 8.44 24.02 7.30
C PRO A 363 7.74 23.04 6.36
N GLY A 364 6.88 22.18 6.92
CA GLY A 364 6.10 21.19 6.16
C GLY A 364 6.89 20.01 5.63
N ILE A 365 8.11 19.76 6.14
CA ILE A 365 8.89 18.57 5.81
C ILE A 365 8.81 17.55 6.96
N ARG A 366 8.44 16.31 6.63
CA ARG A 366 8.49 15.15 7.51
C ARG A 366 9.36 14.07 6.89
N VAL A 367 10.20 13.43 7.71
CA VAL A 367 11.01 12.28 7.29
C VAL A 367 10.73 11.10 8.20
N ASP A 368 10.20 10.04 7.64
CA ASP A 368 10.03 8.76 8.32
C ASP A 368 11.13 7.80 7.86
N SER A 369 12.12 7.56 8.72
CA SER A 369 13.28 6.74 8.41
C SER A 369 13.87 6.11 9.66
N HIS A 370 14.45 4.92 9.51
CA HIS A 370 15.14 4.19 10.58
C HIS A 370 16.66 4.18 10.42
N VAL A 371 17.18 4.70 9.31
CA VAL A 371 18.62 4.71 9.04
C VAL A 371 19.31 5.92 9.67
N TYR A 372 20.64 5.82 9.79
CA TYR A 372 21.51 6.84 10.34
C TYR A 372 22.93 6.68 9.75
N GLN A 373 23.78 7.66 9.96
CA GLN A 373 25.19 7.59 9.53
C GLN A 373 25.89 6.42 10.22
N GLY A 374 26.52 5.56 9.43
CA GLY A 374 27.18 4.35 9.89
C GLY A 374 26.31 3.10 9.89
N TYR A 375 24.99 3.22 9.65
CA TYR A 375 24.08 2.08 9.52
C TYR A 375 24.39 1.29 8.23
N THR A 376 24.33 -0.03 8.34
CA THR A 376 24.44 -0.93 7.18
C THR A 376 23.07 -1.41 6.76
N VAL A 377 22.64 -1.03 5.55
CA VAL A 377 21.39 -1.51 4.95
C VAL A 377 21.57 -2.98 4.60
N PRO A 378 20.77 -3.89 5.21
CA PRO A 378 20.92 -5.32 4.96
C PRO A 378 20.34 -5.72 3.60
N PRO A 379 20.87 -6.77 2.95
CA PRO A 379 20.42 -7.23 1.63
C PRO A 379 19.19 -8.17 1.67
N TYR A 380 18.66 -8.43 2.85
CA TYR A 380 17.64 -9.48 3.07
C TYR A 380 16.20 -8.99 2.94
N TYR A 381 15.98 -7.68 2.92
CA TYR A 381 14.66 -7.05 3.02
C TYR A 381 14.45 -6.05 1.89
N ASP A 382 13.25 -5.46 1.84
CA ASP A 382 12.94 -4.38 0.93
C ASP A 382 13.98 -3.25 1.02
N SER A 383 14.26 -2.62 -0.12
CA SER A 383 15.28 -1.58 -0.25
C SER A 383 14.90 -0.23 0.35
N MET A 384 13.65 -0.04 0.78
CA MET A 384 13.18 1.24 1.32
C MET A 384 13.88 1.57 2.66
N ILE A 385 14.59 2.69 2.68
CA ILE A 385 15.31 3.19 3.86
C ILE A 385 14.60 4.35 4.55
N GLY A 386 13.58 4.88 3.93
CA GLY A 386 12.78 5.96 4.50
C GLY A 386 11.86 6.59 3.45
N LYS A 387 11.14 7.59 3.88
CA LYS A 387 10.26 8.41 3.03
C LYS A 387 10.38 9.87 3.45
N VAL A 388 10.37 10.73 2.45
CA VAL A 388 10.31 12.19 2.62
C VAL A 388 8.91 12.63 2.24
N ILE A 389 8.27 13.37 3.12
CA ILE A 389 6.92 13.87 2.91
C ILE A 389 6.96 15.40 2.98
N ALA A 390 6.43 16.07 1.96
CA ALA A 390 6.33 17.52 1.89
C ALA A 390 4.86 17.94 1.90
N TYR A 391 4.50 18.81 2.82
CA TYR A 391 3.17 19.40 2.93
C TYR A 391 3.22 20.87 2.51
N GLY A 392 2.17 21.36 1.85
CA GLY A 392 1.96 22.76 1.53
C GLY A 392 0.45 23.10 1.51
N ASP A 393 0.13 24.39 1.57
CA ASP A 393 -1.27 24.84 1.46
C ASP A 393 -1.85 24.58 0.06
N THR A 394 -0.96 24.43 -0.92
CA THR A 394 -1.29 24.06 -2.30
C THR A 394 -0.37 22.98 -2.80
N ARG A 395 -0.79 22.24 -3.85
CA ARG A 395 0.05 21.23 -4.50
C ARG A 395 1.36 21.81 -5.04
N GLU A 396 1.31 23.00 -5.63
CA GLU A 396 2.49 23.70 -6.12
C GLU A 396 3.51 23.96 -5.00
N GLN A 397 3.03 24.40 -3.83
CA GLN A 397 3.88 24.62 -2.67
C GLN A 397 4.47 23.31 -2.14
N ALA A 398 3.69 22.22 -2.10
CA ALA A 398 4.18 20.89 -1.72
C ALA A 398 5.29 20.41 -2.66
N ILE A 399 5.12 20.57 -3.98
CA ILE A 399 6.15 20.24 -4.99
C ILE A 399 7.41 21.08 -4.76
N LYS A 400 7.29 22.40 -4.54
CA LYS A 400 8.45 23.28 -4.27
C LYS A 400 9.20 22.82 -3.02
N ARG A 401 8.47 22.52 -1.94
CA ARG A 401 9.06 22.02 -0.69
C ARG A 401 9.74 20.66 -0.88
N MET A 402 9.13 19.76 -1.62
CA MET A 402 9.73 18.45 -1.94
C MET A 402 11.03 18.61 -2.75
N ARG A 403 11.06 19.52 -3.73
CA ARG A 403 12.30 19.82 -4.50
C ARG A 403 13.43 20.30 -3.59
N ILE A 404 13.13 21.21 -2.67
CA ILE A 404 14.10 21.73 -1.68
C ILE A 404 14.58 20.57 -0.80
N ALA A 405 13.66 19.78 -0.24
CA ALA A 405 13.99 18.66 0.63
C ALA A 405 14.88 17.61 -0.07
N LEU A 406 14.56 17.24 -1.32
CA LEU A 406 15.36 16.30 -2.10
C LEU A 406 16.73 16.85 -2.50
N SER A 407 16.89 18.18 -2.64
CA SER A 407 18.18 18.81 -2.90
C SER A 407 19.07 18.89 -1.66
N GLU A 408 18.46 18.96 -0.49
CA GLU A 408 19.14 19.02 0.81
C GLU A 408 19.50 17.60 1.32
N MET A 409 18.71 16.58 0.98
CA MET A 409 18.93 15.23 1.47
C MET A 409 20.24 14.63 0.94
N ALA A 410 21.12 14.22 1.84
CA ALA A 410 22.33 13.51 1.49
C ALA A 410 22.36 12.09 2.07
N VAL A 411 22.57 11.10 1.19
CA VAL A 411 22.81 9.70 1.56
C VAL A 411 23.97 9.19 0.71
N GLU A 412 25.11 8.94 1.36
CA GLU A 412 26.32 8.49 0.69
C GLU A 412 26.74 7.10 1.20
N GLY A 413 27.62 6.44 0.43
CA GLY A 413 28.07 5.05 0.69
C GLY A 413 27.21 3.99 -0.01
N ILE A 414 25.98 4.33 -0.39
CA ILE A 414 25.08 3.51 -1.17
C ILE A 414 24.43 4.33 -2.28
N LYS A 415 23.88 3.67 -3.29
CA LYS A 415 23.02 4.35 -4.27
C LYS A 415 21.61 4.44 -3.76
N THR A 416 20.94 5.55 -4.08
CA THR A 416 19.52 5.76 -3.79
C THR A 416 18.76 6.27 -5.01
N ASN A 417 17.42 6.17 -4.98
CA ASN A 417 16.55 6.70 -6.01
C ASN A 417 16.28 8.22 -5.91
N ILE A 418 16.97 8.94 -5.02
CA ILE A 418 16.84 10.41 -4.87
C ILE A 418 17.00 11.14 -6.21
N PRO A 419 18.01 10.82 -7.09
CA PRO A 419 18.13 11.49 -8.39
C PRO A 419 16.91 11.33 -9.29
N LEU A 420 16.24 10.18 -9.25
CA LEU A 420 14.99 9.97 -9.99
C LEU A 420 13.86 10.86 -9.45
N HIS A 421 13.72 10.97 -8.14
CA HIS A 421 12.73 11.86 -7.54
C HIS A 421 12.98 13.33 -7.88
N GLN A 422 14.24 13.78 -7.86
CA GLN A 422 14.61 15.14 -8.28
C GLN A 422 14.19 15.41 -9.73
N GLU A 423 14.40 14.45 -10.64
CA GLU A 423 13.97 14.54 -12.03
C GLU A 423 12.43 14.58 -12.16
N LEU A 424 11.72 13.73 -11.40
CA LEU A 424 10.25 13.67 -11.44
C LEU A 424 9.60 14.93 -10.86
N MET A 425 10.17 15.55 -9.83
CA MET A 425 9.66 16.82 -9.30
C MET A 425 9.82 18.01 -10.26
N LEU A 426 10.60 17.86 -11.33
CA LEU A 426 10.75 18.83 -12.43
C LEU A 426 9.94 18.46 -13.67
N ASP A 427 9.36 17.26 -13.68
CA ASP A 427 8.63 16.74 -14.83
C ASP A 427 7.31 17.49 -15.07
N ALA A 428 7.14 18.04 -16.27
CA ALA A 428 5.97 18.85 -16.61
C ALA A 428 4.63 18.07 -16.52
N ARG A 429 4.64 16.75 -16.79
CA ARG A 429 3.44 15.91 -16.66
C ARG A 429 3.11 15.61 -15.21
N PHE A 430 4.12 15.33 -14.38
CA PHE A 430 3.90 15.18 -12.95
C PHE A 430 3.40 16.48 -12.33
N ILE A 431 4.02 17.62 -12.68
CA ILE A 431 3.59 18.95 -12.20
C ILE A 431 2.15 19.26 -12.61
N LYS A 432 1.75 18.90 -13.83
CA LYS A 432 0.36 19.04 -14.27
C LYS A 432 -0.61 18.17 -13.48
N GLY A 433 -0.20 16.96 -13.06
CA GLY A 433 -1.03 15.98 -12.38
C GLY A 433 -1.79 15.04 -13.30
N GLY A 434 -2.46 14.04 -12.72
CA GLY A 434 -3.32 13.11 -13.46
C GLY A 434 -2.58 12.10 -14.36
N THR A 435 -1.34 11.76 -14.04
CA THR A 435 -0.57 10.73 -14.77
C THR A 435 -1.16 9.33 -14.56
N SER A 436 -1.09 8.46 -15.57
CA SER A 436 -1.51 7.07 -15.48
C SER A 436 -0.43 6.21 -14.80
N ILE A 437 -0.82 4.99 -14.39
CA ILE A 437 0.11 3.99 -13.81
C ILE A 437 1.24 3.58 -14.76
N HIS A 438 1.11 3.81 -16.05
CA HIS A 438 2.09 3.47 -17.09
C HIS A 438 3.11 4.58 -17.34
N TYR A 439 2.87 5.78 -16.81
CA TYR A 439 3.65 6.97 -17.14
C TYR A 439 5.14 6.82 -16.85
N LEU A 440 5.50 6.34 -15.67
CA LEU A 440 6.89 6.21 -15.28
C LEU A 440 7.65 5.19 -16.13
N GLU A 441 7.04 4.06 -16.43
CA GLU A 441 7.64 3.02 -17.28
C GLU A 441 7.90 3.55 -18.70
N GLN A 442 6.94 4.28 -19.27
CA GLN A 442 7.10 4.93 -20.58
C GLN A 442 8.24 5.95 -20.56
N LYS A 443 8.32 6.78 -19.52
CA LYS A 443 9.40 7.77 -19.36
C LYS A 443 10.78 7.10 -19.26
N LEU A 444 10.89 6.03 -18.49
CA LEU A 444 12.15 5.27 -18.33
C LEU A 444 12.55 4.56 -19.63
N ALA A 445 11.61 4.01 -20.38
CA ALA A 445 11.86 3.38 -21.68
C ALA A 445 12.40 4.40 -22.69
N ALA A 446 11.77 5.56 -22.81
CA ALA A 446 12.25 6.64 -23.68
C ALA A 446 13.67 7.13 -23.32
N ARG A 447 14.01 7.16 -22.02
CA ARG A 447 15.37 7.49 -21.57
C ARG A 447 16.41 6.46 -22.02
N GLN A 448 16.07 5.16 -21.98
CA GLN A 448 16.99 4.10 -22.41
C GLN A 448 17.24 4.15 -23.92
N GLU A 449 16.21 4.44 -24.71
CA GLU A 449 16.35 4.60 -26.17
C GLU A 449 17.33 5.73 -26.51
N VAL A 450 17.21 6.88 -25.85
CA VAL A 450 18.13 8.02 -26.07
C VAL A 450 19.57 7.69 -25.63
N ALA A 451 19.74 6.90 -24.56
CA ALA A 451 21.06 6.49 -24.10
C ALA A 451 21.74 5.47 -25.03
N ASN A 452 20.97 4.62 -25.72
CA ASN A 452 21.48 3.63 -26.67
C ASN A 452 21.81 4.22 -28.05
N VAL A 453 21.37 5.44 -28.37
CA VAL A 453 21.66 6.16 -29.63
C VAL A 453 22.90 7.02 -29.53
N LYS A 454 23.39 7.29 -28.33
CA LYS A 454 24.67 8.01 -28.07
C LYS A 454 25.81 7.03 -27.82
#